data_a97e05905a0acdd5e10bf564f05e4a33
#
_entry.id   a97e05905a0acdd5e10bf564f05e4a33
#
_cell.length_a   1.000
_cell.length_b   1.000
_cell.length_c   1.000
_cell.angle_alpha   90.00
_cell.angle_beta   90.00
_cell.angle_gamma   90.00
#
_symmetry.space_group_name_H-M   'P 1'
#
loop_
_entity.id
_entity.type
_entity.pdbx_description
1 polymer ?
#
loop_
_entity_poly.entity_id
_entity_poly.type
_entity_poly.pdbx_seq_one_letter_code
_entity_poly.pdbx_strand_id
1 'polypeptide(L)'
;MNKGFNFEFPNLYKEFLLQIEKDGEFLIENTGVVLYSKIDLEERNTTYQIEEWEPDFFLIGQDGDRAFFIKKHSDDTIYMNDLGALGSFEMKRISASIYEFINYAREHYDEMLQL
;
A
#
# COMPACT_ATOMS: atom_id res chain seq x y z
N MET A 1 -10.02 12.50 -5.57
CA MET A 1 -9.25 13.17 -6.61
C MET A 1 -7.82 12.68 -6.64
N ASN A 2 -7.37 12.24 -7.77
CA ASN A 2 -6.04 11.65 -7.90
C ASN A 2 -5.09 12.60 -8.63
N LYS A 3 -5.09 13.85 -8.19
CA LYS A 3 -4.25 14.85 -8.80
C LYS A 3 -2.80 14.42 -8.71
N GLY A 4 -2.10 14.44 -9.83
CA GLY A 4 -0.72 13.99 -9.90
C GLY A 4 -0.58 12.53 -10.29
N PHE A 5 -1.68 11.80 -10.36
CA PHE A 5 -1.67 10.39 -10.73
C PHE A 5 -2.53 10.19 -11.98
N ASN A 6 -2.15 9.20 -12.77
CA ASN A 6 -2.83 8.93 -14.03
C ASN A 6 -3.82 7.78 -13.97
N PHE A 7 -4.36 7.49 -12.79
CA PHE A 7 -5.35 6.45 -12.61
C PHE A 7 -6.25 6.79 -11.43
N GLU A 8 -7.42 6.15 -11.37
CA GLU A 8 -8.34 6.33 -10.26
C GLU A 8 -8.01 5.34 -9.16
N PHE A 9 -7.98 5.81 -7.92
CA PHE A 9 -7.81 4.92 -6.77
C PHE A 9 -9.06 4.08 -6.58
N PRO A 10 -8.91 2.83 -6.09
CA PRO A 10 -10.08 2.02 -5.72
C PRO A 10 -10.90 2.75 -4.66
N ASN A 11 -12.21 2.46 -4.63
CA ASN A 11 -13.14 3.24 -3.82
C ASN A 11 -12.83 3.23 -2.34
N LEU A 12 -12.56 2.06 -1.77
CA LEU A 12 -12.32 1.97 -0.33
C LEU A 12 -10.99 2.59 0.05
N TYR A 13 -9.98 2.45 -0.80
CA TYR A 13 -8.70 3.08 -0.53
C TYR A 13 -8.83 4.60 -0.61
N LYS A 14 -9.59 5.10 -1.57
CA LYS A 14 -9.82 6.55 -1.69
C LYS A 14 -10.52 7.08 -0.44
N GLU A 15 -11.50 6.34 0.05
CA GLU A 15 -12.23 6.71 1.27
C GLU A 15 -11.27 6.77 2.47
N PHE A 16 -10.41 5.76 2.59
CA PHE A 16 -9.43 5.70 3.67
C PHE A 16 -8.50 6.90 3.62
N LEU A 17 -7.99 7.25 2.44
CA LEU A 17 -7.10 8.40 2.31
C LEU A 17 -7.75 9.69 2.78
N LEU A 18 -9.02 9.87 2.46
CA LEU A 18 -9.73 11.06 2.90
C LEU A 18 -9.86 11.11 4.42
N GLN A 19 -10.03 9.96 5.05
CA GLN A 19 -10.16 9.90 6.50
C GLN A 19 -8.88 10.28 7.23
N ILE A 20 -7.73 9.92 6.68
CA ILE A 20 -6.45 10.18 7.34
C ILE A 20 -5.77 11.47 6.87
N GLU A 21 -6.41 12.20 5.99
CA GLU A 21 -5.79 13.36 5.34
C GLU A 21 -5.21 14.35 6.34
N LYS A 22 -5.90 14.59 7.44
CA LYS A 22 -5.47 15.59 8.43
C LYS A 22 -4.36 15.07 9.35
N ASP A 23 -4.29 13.77 9.53
CA ASP A 23 -3.37 13.16 10.49
C ASP A 23 -2.06 12.71 9.86
N GLY A 24 -1.96 12.80 8.54
CA GLY A 24 -0.76 12.36 7.85
C GLY A 24 -0.74 10.86 7.68
N GLU A 25 0.45 10.26 7.86
CA GLU A 25 0.59 8.81 7.69
C GLU A 25 -0.16 8.07 8.79
N PHE A 26 -0.55 6.84 8.48
CA PHE A 26 -1.33 6.01 9.38
C PHE A 26 -0.47 4.84 9.87
N LEU A 27 -0.21 4.79 11.17
CA LEU A 27 0.56 3.71 11.77
C LEU A 27 -0.40 2.67 12.31
N ILE A 28 -0.22 1.41 11.91
CA ILE A 28 -1.08 0.35 12.43
C ILE A 28 -0.55 -0.06 13.79
N GLU A 29 -1.40 0.03 14.79
CA GLU A 29 -1.06 -0.17 16.18
C GLU A 29 -0.41 -1.54 16.41
N ASN A 30 0.69 -1.56 17.18
CA ASN A 30 1.42 -2.78 17.54
C ASN A 30 2.07 -3.48 16.35
N THR A 31 2.33 -2.74 15.28
CA THR A 31 3.02 -3.29 14.11
C THR A 31 4.04 -2.28 13.63
N GLY A 32 4.83 -2.68 12.65
CA GLY A 32 5.74 -1.76 11.97
C GLY A 32 5.16 -1.17 10.69
N VAL A 33 3.88 -1.43 10.42
CA VAL A 33 3.27 -1.01 9.16
C VAL A 33 2.93 0.46 9.19
N VAL A 34 3.39 1.18 8.16
CA VAL A 34 3.07 2.59 7.93
C VAL A 34 2.35 2.69 6.60
N LEU A 35 1.14 3.27 6.62
CA LEU A 35 0.41 3.58 5.39
C LEU A 35 0.58 5.06 5.12
N TYR A 36 1.01 5.40 3.91
CA TYR A 36 1.41 6.77 3.59
C TYR A 36 0.25 7.72 3.50
N SER A 37 0.50 8.98 3.86
CA SER A 37 -0.43 10.06 3.62
C SER A 37 -0.45 10.39 2.13
N LYS A 38 -1.49 11.07 1.69
CA LYS A 38 -1.61 11.47 0.30
C LYS A 38 -0.42 12.31 -0.18
N ILE A 39 0.11 13.13 0.73
CA ILE A 39 1.24 14.00 0.39
C ILE A 39 2.48 13.18 0.04
N ASP A 40 2.68 12.05 0.73
CA ASP A 40 3.89 11.27 0.57
C ASP A 40 3.81 10.22 -0.55
N LEU A 41 2.60 9.95 -1.06
CA LEU A 41 2.43 8.86 -2.03
C LEU A 41 3.29 9.03 -3.28
N GLU A 42 3.24 10.20 -3.89
CA GLU A 42 3.97 10.41 -5.14
C GLU A 42 5.47 10.30 -4.91
N GLU A 43 5.95 10.91 -3.83
CA GLU A 43 7.37 10.90 -3.51
C GLU A 43 7.87 9.47 -3.26
N ARG A 44 7.10 8.66 -2.52
CA ARG A 44 7.51 7.30 -2.22
C ARG A 44 7.52 6.41 -3.46
N ASN A 45 6.51 6.55 -4.32
CA ASN A 45 6.48 5.79 -5.56
C ASN A 45 7.62 6.18 -6.49
N THR A 46 8.01 7.45 -6.49
CA THR A 46 9.13 7.92 -7.28
C THR A 46 10.46 7.42 -6.71
N THR A 47 10.63 7.54 -5.40
CA THR A 47 11.87 7.15 -4.74
C THR A 47 12.19 5.67 -4.97
N TYR A 48 11.19 4.80 -4.90
CA TYR A 48 11.40 3.37 -5.10
C TYR A 48 11.23 2.93 -6.54
N GLN A 49 11.03 3.87 -7.46
CA GLN A 49 10.93 3.59 -8.89
C GLN A 49 9.86 2.54 -9.21
N ILE A 50 8.71 2.66 -8.55
CA ILE A 50 7.63 1.68 -8.71
C ILE A 50 7.13 1.63 -10.15
N GLU A 51 7.03 2.79 -10.80
CA GLU A 51 6.56 2.84 -12.19
C GLU A 51 7.45 2.02 -13.11
N GLU A 52 8.75 1.97 -12.80
CA GLU A 52 9.70 1.24 -13.63
C GLU A 52 9.62 -0.27 -13.38
N TRP A 53 9.56 -0.67 -12.11
CA TRP A 53 9.67 -2.08 -11.75
C TRP A 53 8.34 -2.81 -11.68
N GLU A 54 7.27 -2.09 -11.31
CA GLU A 54 5.93 -2.68 -11.15
C GLU A 54 4.90 -1.70 -11.70
N PRO A 55 4.88 -1.50 -13.03
CA PRO A 55 4.04 -0.44 -13.63
C PRO A 55 2.54 -0.61 -13.41
N ASP A 56 2.09 -1.83 -13.10
CA ASP A 56 0.67 -2.07 -12.86
C ASP A 56 0.26 -1.85 -11.41
N PHE A 57 1.20 -1.47 -10.55
CA PHE A 57 0.96 -1.36 -9.13
C PHE A 57 1.33 0.02 -8.60
N PHE A 58 0.80 0.34 -7.42
CA PHE A 58 1.04 1.62 -6.77
C PHE A 58 1.32 1.37 -5.29
N LEU A 59 2.45 1.86 -4.81
CA LEU A 59 2.92 1.66 -3.44
C LEU A 59 2.11 2.51 -2.48
N ILE A 60 1.55 1.90 -1.43
CA ILE A 60 0.72 2.63 -0.47
C ILE A 60 1.24 2.58 0.96
N GLY A 61 2.22 1.73 1.24
CA GLY A 61 2.77 1.64 2.59
C GLY A 61 3.90 0.65 2.67
N GLN A 62 4.50 0.53 3.86
CA GLN A 62 5.62 -0.39 4.04
C GLN A 62 5.81 -0.73 5.51
N ASP A 63 6.56 -1.80 5.73
CA ASP A 63 7.03 -2.23 7.03
C ASP A 63 8.48 -2.66 6.80
N GLY A 64 9.42 -1.73 7.00
CA GLY A 64 10.79 -1.98 6.62
C GLY A 64 10.89 -2.20 5.11
N ASP A 65 11.46 -3.34 4.72
CA ASP A 65 11.59 -3.68 3.30
C ASP A 65 10.35 -4.34 2.71
N ARG A 66 9.36 -4.67 3.54
CA ARG A 66 8.10 -5.25 3.07
C ARG A 66 7.19 -4.11 2.66
N ALA A 67 6.65 -4.20 1.44
CA ALA A 67 5.87 -3.11 0.87
C ALA A 67 4.46 -3.57 0.52
N PHE A 68 3.51 -2.63 0.55
CA PHE A 68 2.11 -2.91 0.29
C PHE A 68 1.62 -2.06 -0.87
N PHE A 69 0.79 -2.66 -1.71
CA PHE A 69 0.40 -2.06 -2.99
C PHE A 69 -1.08 -2.24 -3.28
N ILE A 70 -1.60 -1.34 -4.12
CA ILE A 70 -2.86 -1.57 -4.83
C ILE A 70 -2.51 -1.75 -6.30
N LYS A 71 -3.41 -2.40 -7.05
CA LYS A 71 -3.19 -2.59 -8.49
C LYS A 71 -3.97 -1.51 -9.23
N LYS A 72 -3.29 -0.84 -10.17
CA LYS A 72 -3.92 0.22 -10.95
C LYS A 72 -5.03 -0.35 -11.80
N HIS A 73 -6.11 0.44 -11.96
CA HIS A 73 -7.24 0.08 -12.83
C HIS A 73 -7.87 -1.26 -12.42
N SER A 74 -7.91 -1.52 -11.11
CA SER A 74 -8.42 -2.78 -10.61
C SER A 74 -9.28 -2.52 -9.36
N ASP A 75 -9.39 -3.52 -8.49
CA ASP A 75 -10.27 -3.43 -7.31
C ASP A 75 -9.48 -3.00 -6.06
N ASP A 76 -10.09 -3.18 -4.88
CA ASP A 76 -9.50 -2.72 -3.61
C ASP A 76 -8.51 -3.71 -2.99
N THR A 77 -8.18 -4.78 -3.69
CA THR A 77 -7.26 -5.79 -3.20
C THR A 77 -5.90 -5.18 -2.82
N ILE A 78 -5.37 -5.62 -1.69
CA ILE A 78 -4.05 -5.18 -1.21
C ILE A 78 -3.04 -6.28 -1.50
N TYR A 79 -1.89 -5.88 -2.03
CA TYR A 79 -0.81 -6.79 -2.40
C TYR A 79 0.45 -6.47 -1.61
N MET A 80 1.35 -7.45 -1.53
CA MET A 80 2.60 -7.29 -0.81
C MET A 80 3.76 -7.83 -1.64
N ASN A 81 4.91 -7.17 -1.50
CA ASN A 81 6.16 -7.65 -2.10
C ASN A 81 7.31 -7.04 -1.30
N ASP A 82 8.50 -7.57 -1.50
CA ASP A 82 9.70 -7.03 -0.88
C ASP A 82 10.26 -5.93 -1.78
N LEU A 83 10.62 -4.80 -1.21
CA LEU A 83 11.17 -3.69 -1.98
C LEU A 83 12.43 -4.08 -2.73
N GLY A 84 13.19 -5.03 -2.22
CA GLY A 84 14.39 -5.50 -2.89
C GLY A 84 14.12 -6.52 -3.98
N ALA A 85 12.87 -6.94 -4.16
CA ALA A 85 12.50 -7.98 -5.13
C ALA A 85 11.53 -7.48 -6.20
N LEU A 86 11.37 -6.17 -6.32
CA LEU A 86 10.44 -5.61 -7.31
C LEU A 86 10.88 -6.00 -8.72
N GLY A 87 9.92 -6.41 -9.53
CA GLY A 87 10.18 -6.86 -10.88
C GLY A 87 10.69 -8.28 -10.97
N SER A 88 11.04 -8.92 -9.84
CA SER A 88 11.58 -10.27 -9.82
C SER A 88 10.59 -11.31 -9.32
N PHE A 89 9.81 -10.97 -8.28
CA PHE A 89 8.82 -11.87 -7.71
C PHE A 89 7.43 -11.31 -7.93
N GLU A 90 6.46 -12.22 -8.00
CA GLU A 90 5.07 -11.81 -8.16
C GLU A 90 4.55 -11.16 -6.90
N MET A 91 3.64 -10.21 -7.08
CA MET A 91 2.92 -9.61 -5.96
C MET A 91 2.06 -10.66 -5.28
N LYS A 92 2.05 -10.66 -3.96
CA LYS A 92 1.25 -11.58 -3.17
C LYS A 92 -0.01 -10.87 -2.70
N ARG A 93 -1.17 -11.46 -3.02
CA ARG A 93 -2.44 -10.90 -2.56
C ARG A 93 -2.61 -11.21 -1.08
N ILE A 94 -2.95 -10.19 -0.27
CA ILE A 94 -3.06 -10.40 1.17
C ILE A 94 -4.41 -10.05 1.77
N SER A 95 -5.17 -9.16 1.15
CA SER A 95 -6.51 -8.83 1.67
C SER A 95 -7.36 -8.23 0.57
N ALA A 96 -8.67 -8.17 0.82
CA ALA A 96 -9.62 -7.69 -0.17
C ALA A 96 -9.78 -6.17 -0.17
N SER A 97 -9.35 -5.50 0.90
CA SER A 97 -9.46 -4.05 1.00
C SER A 97 -8.49 -3.51 2.04
N ILE A 98 -8.32 -2.18 2.02
CA ILE A 98 -7.44 -1.52 3.00
C ILE A 98 -7.95 -1.75 4.43
N TYR A 99 -9.27 -1.77 4.63
CA TYR A 99 -9.81 -1.96 5.97
C TYR A 99 -9.57 -3.38 6.48
N GLU A 100 -9.75 -4.37 5.61
CA GLU A 100 -9.45 -5.75 5.99
C GLU A 100 -7.95 -5.94 6.23
N PHE A 101 -7.13 -5.24 5.44
CA PHE A 101 -5.69 -5.29 5.63
C PHE A 101 -5.30 -4.74 7.00
N ILE A 102 -5.87 -3.60 7.39
CA ILE A 102 -5.55 -2.98 8.67
C ILE A 102 -5.93 -3.93 9.81
N ASN A 103 -7.12 -4.54 9.75
CA ASN A 103 -7.54 -5.48 10.76
C ASN A 103 -6.64 -6.72 10.81
N TYR A 104 -6.28 -7.24 9.64
CA TYR A 104 -5.42 -8.41 9.56
C TYR A 104 -4.04 -8.11 10.16
N ALA A 105 -3.46 -6.98 9.82
CA ALA A 105 -2.17 -6.59 10.35
C ALA A 105 -2.23 -6.41 11.87
N ARG A 106 -3.33 -5.80 12.36
CA ARG A 106 -3.47 -5.54 13.77
C ARG A 106 -3.61 -6.82 14.59
N GLU A 107 -4.36 -7.79 14.05
CA GLU A 107 -4.71 -8.99 14.81
C GLU A 107 -3.82 -10.18 14.52
N HIS A 108 -3.16 -10.21 13.35
CA HIS A 108 -2.38 -11.37 12.91
C HIS A 108 -1.02 -10.94 12.37
N TYR A 109 -0.40 -9.98 13.03
CA TYR A 109 0.86 -9.41 12.53
C TYR A 109 1.95 -10.47 12.37
N ASP A 110 2.10 -11.38 13.34
CA ASP A 110 3.12 -12.41 13.26
C ASP A 110 2.91 -13.32 12.05
N GLU A 111 1.66 -13.63 11.74
CA GLU A 111 1.34 -14.46 10.57
C GLU A 111 1.66 -13.71 9.28
N MET A 112 1.33 -12.41 9.25
CA MET A 112 1.60 -11.59 8.08
C MET A 112 3.09 -11.54 7.78
N LEU A 113 3.92 -11.46 8.80
CA LEU A 113 5.37 -11.38 8.62
C LEU A 113 5.96 -12.65 8.01
N GLN A 114 5.22 -13.75 8.03
CA GLN A 114 5.68 -15.03 7.47
C GLN A 114 5.20 -15.29 6.06
N LEU A 115 4.46 -14.38 5.48
CA LEU A 115 3.97 -14.55 4.11
C LEU A 115 5.08 -14.43 3.06
#